data_dade201685d58ef031b9b0605444ce16
#
_entry.id   dade201685d58ef031b9b0605444ce16
#
_cell.length_a   1.000
_cell.length_b   1.000
_cell.length_c   1.000
_cell.angle_alpha   90.00
_cell.angle_beta   90.00
_cell.angle_gamma   90.00
#
_symmetry.space_group_name_H-M   'P 1'
#
loop_
_entity.id
_entity.type
_entity.pdbx_description
1 polymer ?
#
loop_
_entity_poly.entity_id
_entity_poly.type
_entity_poly.pdbx_seq_one_letter_code
_entity_poly.pdbx_strand_id
1 'polypeptide(L)'
;SYAVPHGTVVTASIDPVEPLEETVRLQCARWELTGHTPSNGVPPQMSFAITNHATLTWRWAYAFRLTAHAGPGGTVAPAESWHLIGSTACVTAYPAAYYHFDAWSGNLADATPDGPRLTALINAPRTVSAAFAPNLTPTHGVPEYWLAQYGWSDDFDAAAATDSDQDGMAAWAEWRADTDPTNALSRLAVTALAPQPGGWSLTWIGGQNRTQCVERADTPAGPWSAFHTNLPPTAVTNTLPLPAAGPAGFYRLAVP
;
A
#
# COMPACT_ATOMS: atom_id res chain seq x y z
N SER A 1 6.29 -54.58 -16.10
CA SER A 1 7.54 -54.55 -16.88
C SER A 1 7.25 -54.88 -18.33
N TYR A 2 7.88 -54.14 -19.24
CA TYR A 2 7.78 -54.36 -20.70
C TYR A 2 9.15 -54.78 -21.22
N ALA A 3 9.19 -55.75 -22.13
CA ALA A 3 10.39 -56.10 -22.85
C ALA A 3 10.39 -55.34 -24.20
N VAL A 4 11.46 -54.60 -24.45
CA VAL A 4 11.68 -53.86 -25.71
C VAL A 4 13.03 -54.25 -26.30
N PRO A 5 13.22 -54.18 -27.64
CA PRO A 5 14.52 -54.46 -28.28
C PRO A 5 15.62 -53.50 -27.75
N HIS A 6 16.85 -54.03 -27.69
CA HIS A 6 18.03 -53.24 -27.36
C HIS A 6 18.18 -52.05 -28.32
N GLY A 7 18.46 -50.87 -27.79
CA GLY A 7 18.56 -49.63 -28.57
C GLY A 7 17.25 -48.90 -28.85
N THR A 8 16.10 -49.48 -28.42
CA THR A 8 14.83 -48.79 -28.57
C THR A 8 14.80 -47.52 -27.76
N VAL A 9 14.43 -46.41 -28.38
CA VAL A 9 14.19 -45.16 -27.70
C VAL A 9 12.84 -45.18 -27.01
N VAL A 10 12.84 -45.02 -25.69
CA VAL A 10 11.64 -44.92 -24.86
C VAL A 10 11.50 -43.47 -24.40
N THR A 11 10.31 -42.93 -24.62
CA THR A 11 9.91 -41.64 -24.07
C THR A 11 8.85 -41.87 -22.99
N ALA A 12 9.03 -41.26 -21.84
CA ALA A 12 8.05 -41.22 -20.75
C ALA A 12 7.71 -39.78 -20.39
N SER A 13 6.44 -39.53 -20.17
CA SER A 13 5.94 -38.21 -19.76
C SER A 13 4.96 -38.36 -18.60
N ILE A 14 4.80 -37.29 -17.85
CA ILE A 14 3.88 -37.23 -16.71
C ILE A 14 3.29 -35.80 -16.64
N ASP A 15 2.07 -35.69 -16.15
CA ASP A 15 1.61 -34.38 -15.65
C ASP A 15 2.41 -34.07 -14.37
N PRO A 16 3.21 -33.02 -14.34
CA PRO A 16 4.11 -32.77 -13.21
C PRO A 16 3.41 -32.22 -11.97
N VAL A 17 2.10 -31.96 -12.03
CA VAL A 17 1.32 -31.32 -10.96
C VAL A 17 0.03 -32.10 -10.70
N GLU A 18 -0.19 -32.46 -9.44
CA GLU A 18 -1.44 -33.04 -8.93
C GLU A 18 -1.99 -32.07 -7.87
N PRO A 19 -3.09 -31.34 -8.14
CA PRO A 19 -3.70 -30.45 -7.17
C PRO A 19 -4.34 -31.24 -6.02
N LEU A 20 -4.10 -30.83 -4.79
CA LEU A 20 -4.72 -31.41 -3.59
C LEU A 20 -5.73 -30.44 -2.96
N GLU A 21 -5.30 -29.20 -2.78
CA GLU A 21 -6.07 -28.11 -2.20
C GLU A 21 -5.73 -26.82 -2.95
N GLU A 22 -6.43 -25.73 -2.64
CA GLU A 22 -6.17 -24.42 -3.26
C GLU A 22 -4.72 -23.93 -3.08
N THR A 23 -4.09 -24.27 -1.95
CA THR A 23 -2.75 -23.81 -1.56
C THR A 23 -1.72 -24.93 -1.44
N VAL A 24 -2.12 -26.19 -1.72
CA VAL A 24 -1.27 -27.38 -1.59
C VAL A 24 -1.43 -28.26 -2.83
N ARG A 25 -0.31 -28.70 -3.38
CA ARG A 25 -0.29 -29.66 -4.48
C ARG A 25 0.87 -30.64 -4.34
N LEU A 26 0.77 -31.81 -4.95
CA LEU A 26 1.93 -32.62 -5.25
C LEU A 26 2.57 -32.12 -6.55
N GLN A 27 3.88 -32.02 -6.54
CA GLN A 27 4.66 -31.66 -7.72
C GLN A 27 5.76 -32.68 -7.93
N CYS A 28 5.89 -33.17 -9.14
CA CYS A 28 7.01 -34.03 -9.49
C CYS A 28 8.29 -33.20 -9.46
N ALA A 29 9.14 -33.46 -8.49
CA ALA A 29 10.38 -32.70 -8.27
C ALA A 29 11.49 -33.13 -9.24
N ARG A 30 11.56 -34.44 -9.53
CA ARG A 30 12.57 -35.02 -10.44
C ARG A 30 12.14 -36.41 -10.88
N TRP A 31 12.79 -36.91 -11.91
CA TRP A 31 12.80 -38.32 -12.22
C TRP A 31 14.18 -38.94 -11.91
N GLU A 32 14.20 -40.23 -11.62
CA GLU A 32 15.39 -41.06 -11.40
C GLU A 32 15.35 -42.24 -12.31
N LEU A 33 16.46 -42.54 -13.00
CA LEU A 33 16.60 -43.67 -13.90
C LEU A 33 17.77 -44.52 -13.46
N THR A 34 17.53 -45.81 -13.20
CA THR A 34 18.60 -46.77 -12.90
C THR A 34 19.04 -47.48 -14.16
N GLY A 35 20.36 -47.84 -14.21
CA GLY A 35 20.94 -48.62 -15.31
C GLY A 35 21.30 -47.82 -16.57
N HIS A 36 21.04 -46.52 -16.59
CA HIS A 36 21.29 -45.65 -17.73
C HIS A 36 21.81 -44.26 -17.33
N THR A 37 22.32 -43.56 -18.30
CA THR A 37 22.69 -42.13 -18.18
C THR A 37 21.89 -41.30 -19.16
N PRO A 38 21.40 -40.09 -18.75
CA PRO A 38 21.48 -39.51 -17.43
C PRO A 38 20.66 -40.30 -16.42
N SER A 39 21.09 -40.33 -15.15
CA SER A 39 20.41 -41.08 -14.08
C SER A 39 19.31 -40.30 -13.36
N ASN A 40 19.17 -39.01 -13.63
CA ASN A 40 18.09 -38.15 -13.10
C ASN A 40 17.88 -36.91 -13.99
N GLY A 41 16.79 -36.21 -13.76
CA GLY A 41 16.48 -34.97 -14.46
C GLY A 41 15.15 -34.36 -14.00
N VAL A 42 14.71 -33.34 -14.69
CA VAL A 42 13.49 -32.57 -14.38
C VAL A 42 12.31 -33.03 -15.25
N PRO A 43 11.08 -33.09 -14.68
CA PRO A 43 9.88 -33.36 -15.42
C PRO A 43 9.55 -32.22 -16.42
N PRO A 44 8.58 -32.36 -17.36
CA PRO A 44 7.59 -33.43 -17.40
C PRO A 44 7.96 -34.64 -18.26
N GLN A 45 9.07 -34.63 -18.95
CA GLN A 45 9.39 -35.66 -19.95
C GLN A 45 10.85 -36.11 -19.87
N MET A 46 11.06 -37.35 -20.19
CA MET A 46 12.42 -37.88 -20.42
C MET A 46 12.41 -38.86 -21.57
N SER A 47 13.57 -39.03 -22.21
CA SER A 47 13.76 -39.96 -23.31
C SER A 47 15.16 -40.60 -23.22
N PHE A 48 15.25 -41.89 -23.47
CA PHE A 48 16.53 -42.60 -23.47
C PHE A 48 16.46 -43.87 -24.35
N ALA A 49 17.61 -44.32 -24.84
CA ALA A 49 17.70 -45.61 -25.54
C ALA A 49 17.96 -46.71 -24.53
N ILE A 50 17.13 -47.75 -24.57
CA ILE A 50 17.29 -48.92 -23.67
C ILE A 50 18.48 -49.78 -24.13
N THR A 51 19.50 -49.87 -23.31
CA THR A 51 20.65 -50.74 -23.51
C THR A 51 20.80 -51.77 -22.40
N ASN A 52 20.15 -51.59 -21.27
CA ASN A 52 20.16 -52.45 -20.09
C ASN A 52 18.78 -52.42 -19.40
N HIS A 53 18.64 -53.22 -18.34
CA HIS A 53 17.49 -53.10 -17.46
C HIS A 53 17.42 -51.68 -16.89
N ALA A 54 16.24 -51.07 -17.01
CA ALA A 54 16.00 -49.70 -16.56
C ALA A 54 14.77 -49.65 -15.66
N THR A 55 14.84 -48.83 -14.61
CA THR A 55 13.66 -48.49 -13.81
C THR A 55 13.60 -46.97 -13.75
N LEU A 56 12.50 -46.40 -14.27
CA LEU A 56 12.17 -44.99 -14.16
C LEU A 56 11.28 -44.76 -12.94
N THR A 57 11.67 -43.84 -12.10
CA THR A 57 10.91 -43.46 -10.90
C THR A 57 10.67 -41.94 -10.92
N TRP A 58 9.41 -41.53 -10.84
CA TRP A 58 9.01 -40.16 -10.64
C TRP A 58 8.98 -39.84 -9.14
N ARG A 59 9.72 -38.79 -8.72
CA ARG A 59 9.78 -38.37 -7.31
C ARG A 59 8.88 -37.18 -7.08
N TRP A 60 7.87 -37.37 -6.27
CA TRP A 60 6.87 -36.37 -5.91
C TRP A 60 7.18 -35.76 -4.55
N ALA A 61 6.90 -34.48 -4.42
CA ALA A 61 6.99 -33.77 -3.15
C ALA A 61 5.81 -32.78 -3.04
N TYR A 62 5.48 -32.39 -1.83
CA TYR A 62 4.52 -31.32 -1.61
C TYR A 62 5.09 -29.99 -2.14
N ALA A 63 4.23 -29.22 -2.77
CA ALA A 63 4.49 -27.83 -3.10
C ALA A 63 3.41 -26.96 -2.47
N PHE A 64 3.81 -25.84 -1.94
CA PHE A 64 2.95 -24.90 -1.23
C PHE A 64 2.92 -23.56 -1.94
N ARG A 65 1.74 -22.92 -1.92
CA ARG A 65 1.54 -21.60 -2.48
C ARG A 65 2.05 -20.54 -1.51
N LEU A 66 2.86 -19.63 -2.03
CA LEU A 66 3.16 -18.34 -1.42
C LEU A 66 2.33 -17.28 -2.11
N THR A 67 1.54 -16.54 -1.35
CA THR A 67 0.75 -15.39 -1.82
C THR A 67 1.28 -14.14 -1.16
N ALA A 68 1.55 -13.10 -1.95
CA ALA A 68 2.01 -11.81 -1.47
C ALA A 68 1.05 -10.70 -1.90
N HIS A 69 0.65 -9.87 -0.95
CA HIS A 69 -0.21 -8.73 -1.17
C HIS A 69 0.57 -7.43 -1.02
N ALA A 70 0.21 -6.44 -1.81
CA ALA A 70 0.69 -5.07 -1.67
C ALA A 70 -0.42 -4.19 -1.08
N GLY A 71 -0.09 -3.42 -0.06
CA GLY A 71 -0.90 -2.30 0.39
C GLY A 71 -0.90 -1.13 -0.61
N PRO A 72 -1.69 -0.08 -0.36
CA PRO A 72 -1.64 1.13 -1.16
C PRO A 72 -0.23 1.72 -1.22
N GLY A 73 0.15 2.31 -2.33
CA GLY A 73 1.45 2.96 -2.50
C GLY A 73 2.58 2.07 -2.99
N GLY A 74 2.29 0.85 -3.48
CA GLY A 74 3.32 0.00 -4.07
C GLY A 74 2.80 -1.29 -4.69
N THR A 75 3.73 -2.16 -5.07
CA THR A 75 3.46 -3.49 -5.64
C THR A 75 4.41 -4.52 -5.04
N VAL A 76 4.11 -5.81 -5.25
CA VAL A 76 5.00 -6.91 -4.87
C VAL A 76 5.23 -7.85 -6.06
N ALA A 77 6.39 -8.48 -6.10
CA ALA A 77 6.67 -9.50 -7.09
C ALA A 77 7.55 -10.64 -6.50
N PRO A 78 7.19 -11.90 -6.80
CA PRO A 78 5.93 -12.35 -7.39
C PRO A 78 4.76 -12.18 -6.43
N ALA A 79 3.55 -11.90 -6.95
CA ALA A 79 2.33 -11.84 -6.13
C ALA A 79 1.86 -13.25 -5.72
N GLU A 80 2.18 -14.25 -6.53
CA GLU A 80 1.89 -15.66 -6.26
C GLU A 80 2.99 -16.55 -6.85
N SER A 81 3.36 -17.60 -6.11
CA SER A 81 4.33 -18.60 -6.56
C SER A 81 4.17 -19.92 -5.82
N TRP A 82 4.58 -21.00 -6.47
CA TRP A 82 4.57 -22.34 -5.91
C TRP A 82 5.99 -22.83 -5.65
N HIS A 83 6.20 -23.39 -4.49
CA HIS A 83 7.51 -23.81 -4.02
C HIS A 83 7.45 -25.22 -3.41
N LEU A 84 8.43 -26.06 -3.74
CA LEU A 84 8.58 -27.35 -3.10
C LEU A 84 8.87 -27.19 -1.60
N ILE A 85 8.38 -28.13 -0.81
CA ILE A 85 8.70 -28.19 0.63
C ILE A 85 10.20 -28.10 0.87
N GLY A 86 10.63 -27.29 1.83
CA GLY A 86 12.03 -27.07 2.19
C GLY A 86 12.81 -26.15 1.23
N SER A 87 12.17 -25.61 0.19
CA SER A 87 12.81 -24.61 -0.67
C SER A 87 12.68 -23.19 -0.13
N THR A 88 13.52 -22.29 -0.62
CA THR A 88 13.49 -20.89 -0.27
C THR A 88 12.76 -20.10 -1.34
N ALA A 89 11.82 -19.27 -0.91
CA ALA A 89 11.12 -18.29 -1.74
C ALA A 89 11.62 -16.87 -1.47
N CYS A 90 11.49 -16.00 -2.46
CA CYS A 90 11.81 -14.58 -2.33
C CYS A 90 10.68 -13.75 -2.91
N VAL A 91 10.26 -12.72 -2.19
CA VAL A 91 9.33 -11.68 -2.63
C VAL A 91 9.98 -10.33 -2.46
N THR A 92 9.77 -9.43 -3.42
CA THR A 92 10.27 -8.06 -3.34
C THR A 92 9.10 -7.08 -3.42
N ALA A 93 9.10 -6.12 -2.52
CA ALA A 93 8.17 -4.98 -2.52
C ALA A 93 8.77 -3.82 -3.31
N TYR A 94 7.94 -3.18 -4.13
CA TYR A 94 8.33 -2.05 -4.98
C TYR A 94 7.43 -0.86 -4.64
N PRO A 95 7.96 0.13 -3.90
CA PRO A 95 7.22 1.37 -3.64
C PRO A 95 6.88 2.10 -4.95
N ALA A 96 5.71 2.71 -4.99
CA ALA A 96 5.35 3.66 -6.03
C ALA A 96 6.11 4.99 -5.85
N ALA A 97 6.05 5.88 -6.85
CA ALA A 97 6.57 7.23 -6.73
C ALA A 97 5.98 7.93 -5.48
N TYR A 98 6.82 8.63 -4.72
CA TYR A 98 6.46 9.35 -3.49
C TYR A 98 6.06 8.45 -2.31
N TYR A 99 6.39 7.16 -2.37
CA TYR A 99 6.20 6.20 -1.28
C TYR A 99 7.50 5.49 -0.95
N HIS A 100 7.61 4.96 0.25
CA HIS A 100 8.68 4.06 0.65
C HIS A 100 8.08 2.78 1.23
N PHE A 101 8.88 1.71 1.23
CA PHE A 101 8.52 0.48 1.91
C PHE A 101 8.52 0.74 3.43
N ASP A 102 7.45 0.30 4.10
CA ASP A 102 7.29 0.44 5.54
C ASP A 102 7.58 -0.87 6.25
N ALA A 103 6.78 -1.91 6.00
CA ALA A 103 6.93 -3.17 6.72
C ALA A 103 6.36 -4.38 5.96
N TRP A 104 6.87 -5.56 6.32
CA TRP A 104 6.23 -6.84 6.03
C TRP A 104 5.33 -7.27 7.17
N SER A 105 4.20 -7.92 6.85
CA SER A 105 3.25 -8.51 7.78
C SER A 105 2.69 -9.84 7.28
N GLY A 106 1.84 -10.49 8.08
CA GLY A 106 1.27 -11.81 7.76
C GLY A 106 2.08 -12.97 8.34
N ASN A 107 2.18 -14.10 7.62
CA ASN A 107 2.91 -15.26 8.10
C ASN A 107 4.43 -15.09 7.84
N LEU A 108 5.14 -14.56 8.83
CA LEU A 108 6.59 -14.31 8.79
C LEU A 108 7.41 -15.38 9.54
N ALA A 109 6.82 -16.48 10.02
CA ALA A 109 7.57 -17.58 10.62
C ALA A 109 8.60 -18.13 9.62
N ASP A 110 9.83 -18.36 10.04
CA ASP A 110 10.95 -18.81 9.18
C ASP A 110 11.20 -17.90 7.96
N ALA A 111 10.84 -16.62 8.06
CA ALA A 111 11.14 -15.62 7.06
C ALA A 111 12.15 -14.60 7.59
N THR A 112 12.98 -14.11 6.69
CA THR A 112 14.00 -13.09 6.96
C THR A 112 13.69 -11.86 6.10
N PRO A 113 13.10 -10.79 6.68
CA PRO A 113 12.99 -9.50 6.02
C PRO A 113 14.36 -8.83 5.90
N ASP A 114 14.63 -8.27 4.72
CA ASP A 114 15.78 -7.41 4.45
C ASP A 114 15.27 -6.19 3.68
N GLY A 115 14.77 -5.19 4.44
CA GLY A 115 14.05 -4.05 3.87
C GLY A 115 12.88 -4.51 2.99
N PRO A 116 12.81 -4.05 1.72
CA PRO A 116 11.73 -4.41 0.81
C PRO A 116 11.81 -5.85 0.27
N ARG A 117 12.88 -6.59 0.58
CA ARG A 117 13.03 -7.98 0.20
C ARG A 117 12.68 -8.92 1.36
N LEU A 118 11.83 -9.92 1.08
CA LEU A 118 11.49 -10.98 2.02
C LEU A 118 11.97 -12.32 1.47
N THR A 119 12.76 -13.05 2.26
CA THR A 119 13.17 -14.43 1.97
C THR A 119 12.52 -15.36 2.99
N ALA A 120 11.90 -16.45 2.55
CA ALA A 120 11.19 -17.35 3.44
C ALA A 120 11.45 -18.82 3.09
N LEU A 121 11.66 -19.67 4.10
CA LEU A 121 11.66 -21.13 3.95
C LEU A 121 10.21 -21.62 3.83
N ILE A 122 9.92 -22.43 2.82
CA ILE A 122 8.56 -22.86 2.51
C ILE A 122 8.35 -24.30 3.00
N ASN A 123 7.65 -24.43 4.14
CA ASN A 123 7.26 -25.71 4.74
C ASN A 123 5.73 -25.86 4.85
N ALA A 124 4.99 -24.82 4.51
CA ALA A 124 3.52 -24.76 4.51
C ALA A 124 3.05 -23.61 3.60
N PRO A 125 1.76 -23.55 3.24
CA PRO A 125 1.18 -22.40 2.56
C PRO A 125 1.44 -21.11 3.34
N ARG A 126 1.71 -20.02 2.62
CA ARG A 126 2.12 -18.74 3.23
C ARG A 126 1.43 -17.57 2.56
N THR A 127 0.95 -16.64 3.38
CA THR A 127 0.46 -15.34 2.92
C THR A 127 1.22 -14.24 3.65
N VAL A 128 1.77 -13.29 2.88
CA VAL A 128 2.50 -12.13 3.38
C VAL A 128 1.94 -10.85 2.76
N SER A 129 2.15 -9.71 3.42
CA SER A 129 1.70 -8.42 2.92
C SER A 129 2.80 -7.37 3.12
N ALA A 130 3.05 -6.57 2.09
CA ALA A 130 3.91 -5.39 2.17
C ALA A 130 3.07 -4.15 2.43
N ALA A 131 3.49 -3.35 3.39
CA ALA A 131 2.96 -2.02 3.65
C ALA A 131 3.89 -0.96 3.06
N PHE A 132 3.30 0.14 2.61
CA PHE A 132 4.03 1.31 2.09
C PHE A 132 3.51 2.55 2.78
N ALA A 133 4.39 3.49 3.04
CA ALA A 133 4.04 4.79 3.61
C ALA A 133 4.40 5.92 2.65
N PRO A 134 3.64 7.02 2.63
CA PRO A 134 3.98 8.17 1.81
C PRO A 134 5.26 8.84 2.30
N ASN A 135 6.07 9.32 1.38
CA ASN A 135 7.14 10.25 1.71
C ASN A 135 6.52 11.56 2.17
N LEU A 136 6.98 12.08 3.30
CA LEU A 136 6.51 13.33 3.89
C LEU A 136 7.59 14.39 3.82
N THR A 137 7.18 15.63 3.62
CA THR A 137 8.11 16.77 3.71
C THR A 137 8.66 16.90 5.13
N PRO A 138 9.98 17.10 5.32
CA PRO A 138 10.62 17.07 6.63
C PRO A 138 10.08 18.10 7.62
N THR A 139 9.79 19.32 7.15
CA THR A 139 9.39 20.43 8.02
C THR A 139 7.89 20.42 8.34
N HIS A 140 7.05 20.12 7.35
CA HIS A 140 5.60 20.30 7.45
C HIS A 140 4.79 19.01 7.46
N GLY A 141 5.41 17.86 7.13
CA GLY A 141 4.74 16.55 7.11
C GLY A 141 3.69 16.43 6.00
N VAL A 142 3.80 17.20 4.92
CA VAL A 142 2.90 17.11 3.77
C VAL A 142 3.33 15.94 2.90
N PRO A 143 2.40 15.05 2.46
CA PRO A 143 2.77 13.97 1.56
C PRO A 143 3.25 14.50 0.20
N GLU A 144 4.42 14.03 -0.26
CA GLU A 144 5.00 14.45 -1.54
C GLU A 144 4.06 14.15 -2.72
N TYR A 145 3.33 13.00 -2.67
CA TYR A 145 2.37 12.66 -3.73
C TYR A 145 1.26 13.71 -3.86
N TRP A 146 0.85 14.34 -2.76
CA TRP A 146 -0.18 15.38 -2.79
C TRP A 146 0.35 16.65 -3.46
N LEU A 147 1.57 17.09 -3.13
CA LEU A 147 2.20 18.20 -3.82
C LEU A 147 2.41 17.92 -5.30
N ALA A 148 2.83 16.69 -5.64
CA ALA A 148 3.02 16.27 -7.03
C ALA A 148 1.74 16.33 -7.88
N GLN A 149 0.55 16.13 -7.28
CA GLN A 149 -0.74 16.29 -7.97
C GLN A 149 -0.97 17.71 -8.49
N TYR A 150 -0.37 18.71 -7.85
CA TYR A 150 -0.46 20.11 -8.25
C TYR A 150 0.74 20.59 -9.09
N GLY A 151 1.61 19.66 -9.51
CA GLY A 151 2.67 19.94 -10.47
C GLY A 151 4.05 20.16 -9.89
N TRP A 152 4.23 20.08 -8.58
CA TRP A 152 5.57 20.11 -7.98
C TRP A 152 6.28 18.76 -8.22
N SER A 153 7.55 18.81 -8.56
CA SER A 153 8.35 17.63 -8.89
C SER A 153 9.65 17.48 -8.10
N ASP A 154 10.08 18.54 -7.45
CA ASP A 154 11.31 18.64 -6.68
C ASP A 154 11.13 19.64 -5.52
N ASP A 155 12.08 19.65 -4.59
CA ASP A 155 12.10 20.52 -3.40
C ASP A 155 10.72 20.64 -2.72
N PHE A 156 10.11 19.48 -2.44
CA PHE A 156 8.77 19.42 -1.86
C PHE A 156 8.65 20.14 -0.52
N ASP A 157 9.74 20.27 0.24
CA ASP A 157 9.71 20.99 1.52
C ASP A 157 9.57 22.49 1.31
N ALA A 158 10.27 23.07 0.33
CA ALA A 158 10.08 24.46 -0.08
C ALA A 158 8.70 24.69 -0.72
N ALA A 159 8.25 23.75 -1.56
CA ALA A 159 6.91 23.80 -2.15
C ALA A 159 5.82 23.82 -1.06
N ALA A 160 5.93 22.98 -0.04
CA ALA A 160 4.99 22.96 1.09
C ALA A 160 4.93 24.30 1.83
N ALA A 161 6.06 25.01 1.92
CA ALA A 161 6.15 26.31 2.59
C ALA A 161 5.66 27.50 1.73
N THR A 162 5.41 27.28 0.43
CA THR A 162 5.06 28.35 -0.53
C THR A 162 3.55 28.57 -0.57
N ASP A 163 3.14 29.85 -0.62
CA ASP A 163 1.80 30.31 -0.99
C ASP A 163 1.82 30.61 -2.50
N SER A 164 1.36 29.64 -3.30
CA SER A 164 1.54 29.67 -4.76
C SER A 164 0.51 30.52 -5.47
N ASP A 165 -0.71 30.61 -4.94
CA ASP A 165 -1.83 31.36 -5.52
C ASP A 165 -2.08 32.70 -4.81
N GLN A 166 -1.28 33.01 -3.78
CA GLN A 166 -1.24 34.26 -3.03
C GLN A 166 -2.55 34.58 -2.29
N ASP A 167 -3.19 33.56 -1.76
CA ASP A 167 -4.43 33.70 -0.98
C ASP A 167 -4.19 33.89 0.54
N GLY A 168 -2.94 33.78 0.97
CA GLY A 168 -2.49 33.90 2.35
C GLY A 168 -2.31 32.54 3.06
N MET A 169 -2.51 31.42 2.38
CA MET A 169 -2.26 30.07 2.90
C MET A 169 -1.09 29.43 2.14
N ALA A 170 -0.11 28.90 2.88
CA ALA A 170 0.93 28.07 2.27
C ALA A 170 0.38 26.65 2.02
N ALA A 171 0.97 25.92 1.06
CA ALA A 171 0.49 24.60 0.65
C ALA A 171 0.36 23.61 1.82
N TRP A 172 1.23 23.67 2.85
CA TRP A 172 1.08 22.81 4.04
C TRP A 172 -0.21 23.12 4.84
N ALA A 173 -0.62 24.40 4.91
CA ALA A 173 -1.84 24.80 5.61
C ALA A 173 -3.07 24.36 4.82
N GLU A 174 -2.99 24.42 3.50
CA GLU A 174 -4.02 23.99 2.58
C GLU A 174 -4.19 22.47 2.59
N TRP A 175 -3.08 21.69 2.60
CA TRP A 175 -3.13 20.24 2.85
C TRP A 175 -3.93 19.90 4.12
N ARG A 176 -3.68 20.64 5.21
CA ARG A 176 -4.43 20.46 6.46
C ARG A 176 -5.87 20.87 6.35
N ALA A 177 -6.17 21.93 5.60
CA ALA A 177 -7.51 22.47 5.41
C ALA A 177 -8.31 21.74 4.32
N ASP A 178 -7.70 20.86 3.55
CA ASP A 178 -8.31 20.18 2.37
C ASP A 178 -8.74 21.21 1.31
N THR A 179 -7.87 22.19 1.06
CA THR A 179 -8.04 23.21 0.02
C THR A 179 -7.05 23.01 -1.12
N ASP A 180 -7.24 23.73 -2.24
CA ASP A 180 -6.44 23.61 -3.47
C ASP A 180 -5.36 24.69 -3.50
N PRO A 181 -4.05 24.33 -3.37
CA PRO A 181 -2.93 25.27 -3.25
C PRO A 181 -2.59 26.03 -4.54
N THR A 182 -3.39 25.87 -5.58
CA THR A 182 -3.26 26.56 -6.87
C THR A 182 -4.47 27.45 -7.20
N ASN A 183 -5.43 27.54 -6.28
CA ASN A 183 -6.69 28.28 -6.49
C ASN A 183 -7.01 29.20 -5.32
N ALA A 184 -6.70 30.47 -5.45
CA ALA A 184 -6.91 31.51 -4.43
C ALA A 184 -8.36 31.67 -3.90
N LEU A 185 -9.34 31.01 -4.52
CA LEU A 185 -10.71 30.96 -4.02
C LEU A 185 -10.98 29.75 -3.12
N SER A 186 -10.06 28.79 -3.07
CA SER A 186 -10.15 27.54 -2.30
C SER A 186 -9.30 27.66 -1.03
N ARG A 187 -9.80 28.30 0.00
CA ARG A 187 -9.09 28.53 1.26
C ARG A 187 -9.97 28.37 2.48
N LEU A 188 -9.40 28.17 3.64
CA LEU A 188 -10.14 28.23 4.91
C LEU A 188 -10.18 29.68 5.40
N ALA A 189 -11.30 30.35 5.20
CA ALA A 189 -11.42 31.77 5.55
C ALA A 189 -12.83 32.17 5.99
N VAL A 190 -12.92 33.07 6.96
CA VAL A 190 -14.18 33.77 7.27
C VAL A 190 -14.49 34.72 6.12
N THR A 191 -15.67 34.59 5.55
CA THR A 191 -16.10 35.41 4.41
C THR A 191 -17.11 36.49 4.81
N ALA A 192 -17.86 36.27 5.89
CA ALA A 192 -18.81 37.25 6.39
C ALA A 192 -19.11 37.08 7.89
N LEU A 193 -19.38 38.21 8.54
CA LEU A 193 -20.04 38.31 9.83
C LEU A 193 -21.18 39.33 9.68
N ALA A 194 -22.41 38.85 9.62
CA ALA A 194 -23.58 39.67 9.32
C ALA A 194 -24.58 39.65 10.46
N PRO A 195 -25.29 40.79 10.77
CA PRO A 195 -26.38 40.81 11.74
C PRO A 195 -27.56 39.99 11.24
N GLN A 196 -28.24 39.28 12.16
CA GLN A 196 -29.48 38.57 11.92
C GLN A 196 -30.42 38.72 13.12
N PRO A 197 -31.71 38.39 12.98
CA PRO A 197 -32.62 38.35 14.11
C PRO A 197 -32.11 37.43 15.22
N GLY A 198 -31.88 37.99 16.41
CA GLY A 198 -31.39 37.23 17.58
C GLY A 198 -29.87 37.11 17.66
N GLY A 199 -29.08 37.82 16.83
CA GLY A 199 -27.64 37.79 16.93
C GLY A 199 -26.86 38.08 15.64
N TRP A 200 -25.90 37.26 15.35
CA TRP A 200 -25.00 37.37 14.19
C TRP A 200 -24.94 36.05 13.44
N SER A 201 -24.59 36.10 12.17
CA SER A 201 -24.29 34.94 11.34
C SER A 201 -22.82 35.00 10.91
N LEU A 202 -22.04 34.00 11.31
CA LEU A 202 -20.68 33.79 10.86
C LEU A 202 -20.70 32.87 9.63
N THR A 203 -20.15 33.34 8.51
CA THR A 203 -20.01 32.53 7.28
C THR A 203 -18.55 32.34 6.94
N TRP A 204 -18.19 31.11 6.55
CA TRP A 204 -16.82 30.78 6.12
C TRP A 204 -16.82 29.79 4.96
N ILE A 205 -15.70 29.75 4.25
CA ILE A 205 -15.36 28.76 3.23
C ILE A 205 -14.24 27.85 3.72
N GLY A 206 -14.16 26.62 3.21
CA GLY A 206 -13.11 25.65 3.54
C GLY A 206 -13.26 24.34 2.78
N GLY A 207 -12.32 23.44 2.98
CA GLY A 207 -12.33 22.10 2.40
C GLY A 207 -13.44 21.21 2.97
N GLN A 208 -13.72 20.10 2.29
CA GLN A 208 -14.89 19.26 2.58
C GLN A 208 -14.55 18.03 3.42
N ASN A 209 -13.29 17.58 3.44
CA ASN A 209 -12.89 16.32 4.05
C ASN A 209 -12.09 16.50 5.35
N ARG A 210 -12.15 17.67 5.97
CA ARG A 210 -11.49 17.97 7.25
C ARG A 210 -12.46 18.50 8.27
N THR A 211 -12.21 18.17 9.53
CA THR A 211 -12.90 18.80 10.65
C THR A 211 -12.53 20.27 10.71
N GLN A 212 -13.54 21.14 10.79
CA GLN A 212 -13.37 22.59 10.92
C GLN A 212 -13.90 23.01 12.29
N CYS A 213 -13.09 23.76 13.04
CA CYS A 213 -13.48 24.29 14.33
C CYS A 213 -13.63 25.82 14.23
N VAL A 214 -14.77 26.32 14.72
CA VAL A 214 -14.87 27.72 15.11
C VAL A 214 -14.44 27.80 16.56
N GLU A 215 -13.37 28.51 16.85
CA GLU A 215 -12.91 28.74 18.21
C GLU A 215 -13.28 30.15 18.67
N ARG A 216 -13.51 30.31 19.97
CA ARG A 216 -13.84 31.57 20.62
C ARG A 216 -12.85 31.91 21.72
N ALA A 217 -12.54 33.19 21.86
CA ALA A 217 -11.79 33.74 22.98
C ALA A 217 -12.40 35.08 23.43
N ASP A 218 -12.17 35.46 24.68
CA ASP A 218 -12.57 36.77 25.20
C ASP A 218 -11.56 37.89 24.86
N THR A 219 -10.34 37.51 24.42
CA THR A 219 -9.30 38.43 23.95
C THR A 219 -8.67 37.88 22.66
N PRO A 220 -8.08 38.77 21.80
CA PRO A 220 -7.41 38.32 20.58
C PRO A 220 -6.23 37.36 20.83
N ALA A 221 -5.61 37.46 22.01
CA ALA A 221 -4.47 36.62 22.40
C ALA A 221 -4.92 35.23 22.95
N GLY A 222 -6.21 35.01 23.17
CA GLY A 222 -6.75 33.79 23.75
C GLY A 222 -6.93 33.90 25.28
N PRO A 223 -7.07 32.76 25.98
CA PRO A 223 -7.03 31.40 25.45
C PRO A 223 -8.20 31.10 24.51
N TRP A 224 -7.92 30.33 23.45
CA TRP A 224 -8.91 29.88 22.48
C TRP A 224 -9.54 28.56 22.89
N SER A 225 -10.85 28.44 22.75
CA SER A 225 -11.60 27.21 23.02
C SER A 225 -12.56 26.89 21.88
N ALA A 226 -12.78 25.60 21.62
CA ALA A 226 -13.72 25.17 20.62
C ALA A 226 -15.13 25.66 20.98
N PHE A 227 -15.74 26.43 20.09
CA PHE A 227 -17.11 26.94 20.20
C PHE A 227 -18.08 26.11 19.35
N HIS A 228 -17.63 25.71 18.15
CA HIS A 228 -18.41 24.85 17.25
C HIS A 228 -17.47 23.95 16.46
N THR A 229 -17.85 22.71 16.28
CA THR A 229 -17.09 21.73 15.47
C THR A 229 -17.96 21.24 14.33
N ASN A 230 -17.48 21.43 13.11
CA ASN A 230 -18.11 20.97 11.88
C ASN A 230 -17.35 19.73 11.38
N LEU A 231 -18.02 18.57 11.38
CA LEU A 231 -17.41 17.29 11.00
C LEU A 231 -17.56 17.04 9.49
N PRO A 232 -16.56 16.39 8.86
CA PRO A 232 -16.65 16.03 7.46
C PRO A 232 -17.74 14.95 7.21
N PRO A 233 -18.35 14.94 6.00
CA PRO A 233 -18.14 15.89 4.91
C PRO A 233 -18.80 17.24 5.19
N THR A 234 -18.02 18.33 5.05
CA THR A 234 -18.52 19.70 5.26
C THR A 234 -18.95 20.33 3.93
N ALA A 235 -19.79 21.35 3.97
CA ALA A 235 -20.02 22.16 2.79
C ALA A 235 -18.81 23.07 2.48
N VAL A 236 -18.63 23.47 1.23
CA VAL A 236 -17.63 24.48 0.86
C VAL A 236 -17.90 25.81 1.56
N THR A 237 -19.18 26.20 1.63
CA THR A 237 -19.61 27.38 2.40
C THR A 237 -20.45 26.93 3.59
N ASN A 238 -20.05 27.38 4.76
CA ASN A 238 -20.66 27.03 6.04
C ASN A 238 -21.18 28.29 6.74
N THR A 239 -22.23 28.15 7.54
CA THR A 239 -22.83 29.25 8.27
C THR A 239 -23.17 28.81 9.69
N LEU A 240 -22.81 29.63 10.68
CA LEU A 240 -23.07 29.41 12.10
C LEU A 240 -23.78 30.63 12.71
N PRO A 241 -24.97 30.45 13.28
CA PRO A 241 -25.63 31.51 14.07
C PRO A 241 -24.87 31.72 15.39
N LEU A 242 -24.58 32.98 15.68
CA LEU A 242 -23.99 33.42 16.93
C LEU A 242 -25.04 34.21 17.75
N PRO A 243 -25.17 33.97 19.06
CA PRO A 243 -26.19 34.65 19.90
C PRO A 243 -25.88 36.14 20.06
N ALA A 244 -26.91 36.97 20.16
CA ALA A 244 -26.81 38.41 20.42
C ALA A 244 -26.39 38.72 21.86
N ALA A 245 -26.76 37.83 22.81
CA ALA A 245 -26.53 38.03 24.24
C ALA A 245 -25.23 37.37 24.65
N GLY A 246 -24.28 38.14 25.19
CA GLY A 246 -23.02 37.67 25.73
C GLY A 246 -21.95 38.77 25.68
N PRO A 247 -20.84 38.61 26.41
CA PRO A 247 -19.71 39.51 26.28
C PRO A 247 -19.16 39.46 24.84
N ALA A 248 -18.58 40.55 24.37
CA ALA A 248 -17.86 40.57 23.09
C ALA A 248 -16.84 39.43 23.06
N GLY A 249 -16.73 38.76 21.91
CA GLY A 249 -15.83 37.64 21.74
C GLY A 249 -15.14 37.69 20.37
N PHE A 250 -13.96 37.08 20.33
CA PHE A 250 -13.19 36.91 19.11
C PHE A 250 -13.42 35.50 18.60
N TYR A 251 -13.50 35.34 17.29
CA TYR A 251 -13.71 34.07 16.64
C TYR A 251 -12.62 33.82 15.59
N ARG A 252 -12.15 32.58 15.50
CA ARG A 252 -11.25 32.15 14.43
C ARG A 252 -11.62 30.76 13.94
N LEU A 253 -11.13 30.40 12.76
CA LEU A 253 -11.22 29.07 12.21
C LEU A 253 -9.92 28.30 12.50
N ALA A 254 -10.06 27.02 12.81
CA ALA A 254 -8.95 26.10 13.01
C ALA A 254 -9.28 24.74 12.38
N VAL A 255 -8.23 24.06 11.94
CA VAL A 255 -8.27 22.61 11.62
C VAL A 255 -7.40 21.93 12.68
N PRO A 256 -8.01 21.03 13.50
CA PRO A 256 -7.31 20.37 14.61
C PRO A 256 -6.27 19.36 14.14
#